data_5859033949c3ff4dac727c17b36f247a
#
_entry.id   5859033949c3ff4dac727c17b36f247a
#
_cell.length_a   1.000
_cell.length_b   1.000
_cell.length_c   1.000
_cell.angle_alpha   90.00
_cell.angle_beta   90.00
_cell.angle_gamma   90.00
#
_symmetry.space_group_name_H-M   'P 1'
#
loop_
_entity.id
_entity.type
_entity.pdbx_description
1 polymer ?
#
loop_
_entity_poly.entity_id
_entity_poly.type
_entity_poly.pdbx_seq_one_letter_code
_entity_poly.pdbx_strand_id
1 'polypeptide(L)'
;MTSEKLKTIMYNQGRADALELQERSPGLTGTELNAADDRIPRFTEAVRHKNMLDRKAGQKDGFVCLSSAGRVVRLIQNYDSDVFTGEPEELPAQFRFVWSHDPAKAQPFLASSTSYYNAGDCCLNRAGRAVRSKIDVNTFDPDVNPEFWEAAV
;
A
#
# COMPACT_ATOMS: atom_id res chain seq x y z
N MET A 1 18.97 -33.07 -1.47
CA MET A 1 18.41 -32.04 -0.58
C MET A 1 17.04 -32.50 -0.10
N THR A 2 16.79 -32.45 1.20
CA THR A 2 15.50 -32.84 1.76
C THR A 2 14.46 -31.72 1.45
N SER A 3 13.18 -32.07 1.44
CA SER A 3 12.11 -31.11 1.20
C SER A 3 12.06 -30.02 2.30
N GLU A 4 12.42 -30.35 3.54
CA GLU A 4 12.49 -29.40 4.65
C GLU A 4 13.61 -28.38 4.45
N LYS A 5 14.79 -28.80 4.01
CA LYS A 5 15.89 -27.89 3.68
C LYS A 5 15.50 -26.95 2.54
N LEU A 6 14.81 -27.45 1.53
CA LEU A 6 14.34 -26.65 0.42
C LEU A 6 13.32 -25.60 0.89
N LYS A 7 12.36 -25.98 1.74
CA LYS A 7 11.38 -25.05 2.32
C LYS A 7 12.07 -23.95 3.13
N THR A 8 13.06 -24.30 3.94
CA THR A 8 13.82 -23.33 4.73
C THR A 8 14.57 -22.34 3.84
N ILE A 9 15.21 -22.81 2.77
CA ILE A 9 15.91 -21.96 1.81
C ILE A 9 14.92 -21.01 1.14
N MET A 10 13.78 -21.50 0.67
CA MET A 10 12.76 -20.67 0.03
C MET A 10 12.18 -19.62 0.99
N TYR A 11 11.91 -19.99 2.24
CA TYR A 11 11.43 -19.07 3.26
C TYR A 11 12.44 -17.97 3.53
N ASN A 12 13.72 -18.32 3.72
CA ASN A 12 14.78 -17.35 3.99
C ASN A 12 14.98 -16.42 2.80
N GLN A 13 14.87 -16.91 1.57
CA GLN A 13 14.97 -16.07 0.38
C GLN A 13 13.80 -15.08 0.29
N GLY A 14 12.58 -15.55 0.54
CA GLY A 14 11.40 -14.68 0.54
C GLY A 14 11.47 -13.58 1.61
N ARG A 15 11.99 -13.93 2.79
CA ARG A 15 12.20 -12.95 3.87
C ARG A 15 13.28 -11.93 3.50
N ALA A 16 14.36 -12.35 2.89
CA ALA A 16 15.43 -11.46 2.45
C ALA A 16 14.92 -10.47 1.40
N ASP A 17 14.13 -10.96 0.44
CA ASP A 17 13.51 -10.13 -0.60
C ASP A 17 12.56 -9.09 0.00
N ALA A 18 11.75 -9.49 0.98
CA ALA A 18 10.83 -8.59 1.66
C ALA A 18 11.58 -7.50 2.45
N LEU A 19 12.65 -7.87 3.16
CA LEU A 19 13.46 -6.92 3.91
C LEU A 19 14.18 -5.94 2.97
N GLU A 20 14.71 -6.42 1.87
CA GLU A 20 15.34 -5.55 0.85
C GLU A 20 14.34 -4.54 0.31
N LEU A 21 13.11 -4.98 0.02
CA LEU A 21 12.07 -4.09 -0.46
C LEU A 21 11.74 -3.01 0.57
N GLN A 22 11.64 -3.37 1.87
CA GLN A 22 11.40 -2.40 2.93
C GLN A 22 12.50 -1.34 3.01
N GLU A 23 13.76 -1.74 2.85
CA GLU A 23 14.88 -0.81 2.85
C GLU A 23 14.85 0.14 1.67
N ARG A 24 14.44 -0.35 0.49
CA ARG A 24 14.37 0.45 -0.73
C ARG A 24 13.10 1.30 -0.82
N SER A 25 12.07 0.95 -0.08
CA SER A 25 10.73 1.53 -0.23
C SER A 25 10.65 3.05 -0.15
N PRO A 26 11.45 3.76 0.67
CA PRO A 26 11.37 5.22 0.71
C PRO A 26 11.72 5.90 -0.63
N GLY A 27 12.51 5.26 -1.47
CA GLY A 27 12.88 5.77 -2.79
C GLY A 27 12.04 5.26 -3.94
N LEU A 28 11.07 4.38 -3.67
CA LEU A 28 10.21 3.81 -4.70
C LEU A 28 8.93 4.61 -4.89
N THR A 29 8.47 4.71 -6.14
CA THR A 29 7.18 5.31 -6.48
C THR A 29 6.03 4.37 -6.10
N GLY A 30 4.81 4.90 -6.03
CA GLY A 30 3.62 4.09 -5.81
C GLY A 30 3.45 3.01 -6.88
N THR A 31 3.77 3.33 -8.12
CA THR A 31 3.71 2.38 -9.24
C THR A 31 4.69 1.23 -9.03
N GLU A 32 5.92 1.53 -8.63
CA GLU A 32 6.94 0.51 -8.35
C GLU A 32 6.56 -0.37 -7.16
N LEU A 33 6.03 0.23 -6.09
CA LEU A 33 5.57 -0.51 -4.92
C LEU A 33 4.39 -1.43 -5.24
N ASN A 34 3.41 -0.95 -5.98
CA ASN A 34 2.26 -1.76 -6.39
C ASN A 34 2.68 -2.91 -7.31
N ALA A 35 3.69 -2.71 -8.15
CA ALA A 35 4.24 -3.77 -8.99
C ALA A 35 4.93 -4.87 -8.18
N ALA A 36 5.40 -4.55 -6.99
CA ALA A 36 6.10 -5.47 -6.10
C ALA A 36 5.19 -6.00 -4.96
N ASP A 37 3.88 -5.93 -5.12
CA ASP A 37 2.90 -6.26 -4.08
C ASP A 37 3.02 -7.70 -3.56
N ASP A 38 3.50 -8.63 -4.37
CA ASP A 38 3.74 -10.02 -3.96
C ASP A 38 4.85 -10.17 -2.90
N ARG A 39 5.70 -9.16 -2.73
CA ARG A 39 6.78 -9.14 -1.74
C ARG A 39 6.46 -8.25 -0.53
N ILE A 40 5.27 -7.67 -0.50
CA ILE A 40 4.83 -6.79 0.59
C ILE A 40 4.03 -7.60 1.60
N PRO A 41 4.37 -7.54 2.90
CA PRO A 41 3.64 -8.31 3.92
C PRO A 41 2.22 -7.76 4.11
N ARG A 42 1.31 -8.66 4.47
CA ARG A 42 -0.07 -8.27 4.79
C ARG A 42 -0.13 -7.59 6.16
N PHE A 43 -0.96 -6.57 6.25
CA PHE A 43 -1.19 -5.84 7.50
C PHE A 43 -1.59 -6.77 8.65
N THR A 44 -2.50 -7.72 8.41
CA THR A 44 -2.96 -8.66 9.44
C THR A 44 -1.83 -9.52 10.02
N GLU A 45 -0.88 -9.91 9.20
CA GLU A 45 0.31 -10.65 9.66
C GLU A 45 1.29 -9.74 10.38
N ALA A 46 1.51 -8.53 9.84
CA ALA A 46 2.41 -7.55 10.44
C ALA A 46 1.93 -7.13 11.85
N VAL A 47 0.63 -6.97 12.04
CA VAL A 47 0.06 -6.67 13.36
C VAL A 47 0.28 -7.82 14.34
N ARG A 48 0.18 -9.06 13.88
CA ARG A 48 0.44 -10.23 14.72
C ARG A 48 1.89 -10.25 15.21
N HIS A 49 2.81 -9.75 14.39
CA HIS A 49 4.23 -9.61 14.72
C HIS A 49 4.54 -8.14 14.96
N LYS A 50 4.10 -7.61 16.09
CA LYS A 50 4.19 -6.18 16.45
C LYS A 50 5.46 -5.48 16.01
N ASN A 51 6.59 -6.16 16.12
CA ASN A 51 7.90 -5.60 15.80
C ASN A 51 8.07 -5.14 14.34
N MET A 52 7.17 -5.55 13.46
CA MET A 52 7.24 -5.17 12.04
C MET A 52 6.57 -3.83 11.76
N LEU A 53 5.56 -3.49 12.53
CA LEU A 53 4.79 -2.24 12.35
C LEU A 53 5.12 -1.17 13.38
N ASP A 54 5.41 -1.58 14.62
CA ASP A 54 5.68 -0.62 15.67
C ASP A 54 6.99 0.10 15.37
N ARG A 55 6.91 1.43 15.30
CA ARG A 55 8.09 2.26 15.08
C ARG A 55 8.84 2.47 16.38
N LYS A 56 10.11 2.17 16.36
CA LYS A 56 11.01 2.48 17.47
C LYS A 56 11.37 3.97 17.44
N ALA A 57 11.72 4.52 18.60
CA ALA A 57 12.18 5.90 18.71
C ALA A 57 13.32 6.14 17.71
N GLY A 58 13.23 7.20 16.90
CA GLY A 58 14.20 7.54 15.88
C GLY A 58 14.08 6.79 14.56
N GLN A 59 13.16 5.83 14.46
CA GLN A 59 12.92 5.12 13.21
C GLN A 59 12.10 5.99 12.25
N LYS A 60 12.55 6.08 11.00
CA LYS A 60 11.86 6.87 9.98
C LYS A 60 10.60 6.16 9.49
N ASP A 61 9.72 6.95 8.91
CA ASP A 61 8.53 6.46 8.20
C ASP A 61 8.93 5.51 7.08
N GLY A 62 8.00 4.69 6.67
CA GLY A 62 8.20 3.95 5.45
C GLY A 62 7.95 2.46 5.50
N PHE A 63 7.57 1.88 6.65
CA PHE A 63 7.17 0.49 6.63
C PHE A 63 5.96 0.33 5.70
N VAL A 64 6.05 -0.61 4.74
CA VAL A 64 5.04 -0.82 3.71
C VAL A 64 4.35 -2.16 3.97
N CYS A 65 3.02 -2.17 3.91
CA CYS A 65 2.23 -3.40 4.02
C CYS A 65 1.00 -3.33 3.10
N LEU A 66 0.32 -4.46 2.95
CA LEU A 66 -0.96 -4.53 2.23
C LEU A 66 -2.10 -4.50 3.23
N SER A 67 -3.07 -3.62 3.03
CA SER A 67 -4.30 -3.65 3.82
C SER A 67 -5.10 -4.92 3.50
N SER A 68 -6.11 -5.23 4.33
CA SER A 68 -6.98 -6.39 4.08
C SER A 68 -7.72 -6.29 2.75
N ALA A 69 -7.92 -5.08 2.24
CA ALA A 69 -8.51 -4.85 0.91
C ALA A 69 -7.49 -4.97 -0.23
N GLY A 70 -6.21 -5.22 0.08
CA GLY A 70 -5.16 -5.38 -0.93
C GLY A 70 -4.49 -4.09 -1.37
N ARG A 71 -4.74 -2.97 -0.68
CA ARG A 71 -4.10 -1.69 -1.00
C ARG A 71 -2.71 -1.62 -0.37
N VAL A 72 -1.76 -1.08 -1.12
CA VAL A 72 -0.41 -0.81 -0.61
C VAL A 72 -0.46 0.44 0.26
N VAL A 73 -0.01 0.30 1.50
CA VAL A 73 -0.01 1.40 2.47
C VAL A 73 1.38 1.59 3.06
N ARG A 74 1.69 2.82 3.43
CA ARG A 74 2.95 3.20 4.07
C ARG A 74 2.65 3.77 5.45
N LEU A 75 3.34 3.28 6.47
CA LEU A 75 3.26 3.83 7.81
C LEU A 75 3.99 5.17 7.84
N ILE A 76 3.30 6.22 8.29
CA ILE A 76 3.83 7.59 8.29
C ILE A 76 3.97 8.22 9.68
N GLN A 77 3.46 7.56 10.71
CA GLN A 77 3.57 8.03 12.09
C GLN A 77 3.85 6.86 13.04
N ASN A 78 4.14 7.18 14.30
CA ASN A 78 4.26 6.16 15.32
C ASN A 78 2.96 5.37 15.43
N TYR A 79 3.10 4.07 15.52
CA TYR A 79 1.96 3.16 15.53
C TYR A 79 2.15 2.13 16.65
N ASP A 80 1.07 1.93 17.41
CA ASP A 80 0.99 0.87 18.41
C ASP A 80 -0.33 0.13 18.17
N SER A 81 -0.23 -1.15 17.81
CA SER A 81 -1.37 -1.99 17.50
C SER A 81 -2.29 -2.26 18.70
N ASP A 82 -1.83 -2.04 19.91
CA ASP A 82 -2.67 -2.13 21.12
C ASP A 82 -3.55 -0.90 21.30
N VAL A 83 -3.14 0.23 20.72
CA VAL A 83 -3.85 1.51 20.81
C VAL A 83 -4.73 1.73 19.58
N PHE A 84 -4.16 1.49 18.37
CA PHE A 84 -4.84 1.69 17.10
C PHE A 84 -5.28 0.33 16.58
N THR A 85 -6.56 0.01 16.74
CA THR A 85 -7.10 -1.34 16.47
C THR A 85 -7.84 -1.48 15.14
N GLY A 86 -7.91 -0.41 14.34
CA GLY A 86 -8.60 -0.44 13.04
C GLY A 86 -7.72 -0.89 11.89
N GLU A 87 -8.34 -1.05 10.75
CA GLU A 87 -7.65 -1.26 9.47
C GLU A 87 -6.96 0.02 9.00
N PRO A 88 -5.95 -0.05 8.12
CA PRO A 88 -5.30 1.16 7.58
C PRO A 88 -6.27 2.18 6.99
N GLU A 89 -7.35 1.73 6.34
CA GLU A 89 -8.38 2.60 5.78
C GLU A 89 -9.08 3.46 6.85
N GLU A 90 -9.08 2.99 8.10
CA GLU A 90 -9.69 3.68 9.23
C GLU A 90 -8.68 4.57 9.98
N LEU A 91 -7.42 4.51 9.61
CA LEU A 91 -6.32 5.20 10.31
C LEU A 91 -5.53 6.12 9.37
N PRO A 92 -6.18 7.15 8.79
CA PRO A 92 -5.52 8.00 7.79
C PRO A 92 -4.37 8.84 8.33
N ALA A 93 -4.30 9.05 9.65
CA ALA A 93 -3.19 9.79 10.26
C ALA A 93 -1.93 8.93 10.37
N GLN A 94 -2.08 7.63 10.50
CA GLN A 94 -0.96 6.68 10.67
C GLN A 94 -0.50 6.07 9.36
N PHE A 95 -1.40 5.93 8.39
CA PHE A 95 -1.12 5.25 7.12
C PHE A 95 -1.43 6.15 5.93
N ARG A 96 -0.53 6.12 4.93
CA ARG A 96 -0.75 6.73 3.63
C ARG A 96 -0.81 5.64 2.57
N PHE A 97 -1.86 5.68 1.76
CA PHE A 97 -2.00 4.79 0.62
C PHE A 97 -1.13 5.29 -0.53
N VAL A 98 -0.55 4.34 -1.28
CA VAL A 98 0.23 4.66 -2.47
C VAL A 98 -0.47 4.06 -3.69
N TRP A 99 -0.63 4.87 -4.72
CA TRP A 99 -1.39 4.54 -5.90
C TRP A 99 -0.48 4.23 -7.08
N SER A 100 -1.00 3.46 -8.05
CA SER A 100 -0.24 3.06 -9.22
C SER A 100 -0.73 3.79 -10.47
N HIS A 101 0.20 4.05 -11.39
CA HIS A 101 -0.14 4.48 -12.75
C HIS A 101 -0.56 3.31 -13.64
N ASP A 102 -0.39 2.07 -13.18
CA ASP A 102 -0.77 0.87 -13.91
C ASP A 102 -2.24 0.54 -13.64
N PRO A 103 -3.13 0.61 -14.66
CA PRO A 103 -4.55 0.30 -14.46
C PRO A 103 -4.82 -1.13 -14.00
N ALA A 104 -3.90 -2.07 -14.25
CA ALA A 104 -4.02 -3.44 -13.77
C ALA A 104 -3.87 -3.55 -12.25
N LYS A 105 -3.27 -2.54 -11.61
CA LYS A 105 -3.08 -2.48 -10.15
C LYS A 105 -4.04 -1.50 -9.48
N ALA A 106 -5.03 -0.99 -10.22
CA ALA A 106 -6.02 -0.07 -9.68
C ALA A 106 -6.87 -0.75 -8.61
N GLN A 107 -7.12 -0.03 -7.52
CA GLN A 107 -7.97 -0.45 -6.42
C GLN A 107 -9.22 0.43 -6.37
N PRO A 108 -10.32 -0.03 -5.73
CA PRO A 108 -11.51 0.81 -5.58
C PRO A 108 -11.18 2.19 -5.01
N PHE A 109 -11.84 3.22 -5.52
CA PHE A 109 -11.62 4.59 -5.07
C PHE A 109 -11.76 4.68 -3.54
N LEU A 110 -10.81 5.38 -2.93
CA LEU A 110 -10.81 5.64 -1.49
C LEU A 110 -10.81 7.14 -1.25
N ALA A 111 -11.86 7.64 -0.59
CA ALA A 111 -11.93 9.04 -0.19
C ALA A 111 -11.02 9.26 1.01
N SER A 112 -9.91 9.95 0.80
CA SER A 112 -8.95 10.26 1.86
C SER A 112 -8.25 11.59 1.57
N SER A 113 -8.26 12.48 2.54
CA SER A 113 -7.55 13.75 2.44
C SER A 113 -6.04 13.61 2.57
N THR A 114 -5.57 12.52 3.16
CA THR A 114 -4.13 12.27 3.35
C THR A 114 -3.54 11.40 2.25
N SER A 115 -4.38 10.70 1.49
CA SER A 115 -3.97 9.78 0.42
C SER A 115 -4.68 10.12 -0.88
N TYR A 116 -4.63 11.38 -1.28
CA TYR A 116 -5.23 11.86 -2.53
C TYR A 116 -4.54 11.22 -3.74
N TYR A 117 -5.24 11.27 -4.87
CA TYR A 117 -4.69 10.82 -6.15
C TYR A 117 -4.02 11.99 -6.85
N ASN A 118 -2.87 11.75 -7.46
CA ASN A 118 -2.20 12.71 -8.33
C ASN A 118 -2.43 12.35 -9.79
N ALA A 119 -2.15 13.28 -10.69
CA ALA A 119 -2.28 13.04 -12.13
C ALA A 119 -1.54 11.76 -12.53
N GLY A 120 -2.22 10.86 -13.21
CA GLY A 120 -1.71 9.56 -13.60
C GLY A 120 -2.10 8.40 -12.68
N ASP A 121 -2.43 8.66 -11.42
CA ASP A 121 -2.84 7.63 -10.48
C ASP A 121 -4.18 7.02 -10.88
N CYS A 122 -4.29 5.70 -10.79
CA CYS A 122 -5.46 4.93 -11.19
C CYS A 122 -6.25 4.42 -10.00
N CYS A 123 -7.57 4.38 -10.15
CA CYS A 123 -8.46 3.68 -9.23
C CYS A 123 -9.57 2.99 -10.02
N LEU A 124 -10.36 2.16 -9.33
CA LEU A 124 -11.57 1.57 -9.89
C LEU A 124 -12.79 2.40 -9.49
N ASN A 125 -13.66 2.68 -10.44
CA ASN A 125 -14.96 3.26 -10.16
C ASN A 125 -15.93 2.18 -9.64
N ARG A 126 -17.18 2.56 -9.33
CA ARG A 126 -18.18 1.62 -8.80
C ARG A 126 -18.53 0.50 -9.77
N ALA A 127 -18.37 0.74 -11.09
CA ALA A 127 -18.56 -0.26 -12.12
C ALA A 127 -17.36 -1.22 -12.27
N GLY A 128 -16.29 -1.04 -11.47
CA GLY A 128 -15.10 -1.85 -11.54
C GLY A 128 -14.18 -1.52 -12.71
N ARG A 129 -14.36 -0.36 -13.35
CA ARG A 129 -13.51 0.09 -14.46
C ARG A 129 -12.38 0.97 -13.95
N ALA A 130 -11.20 0.77 -14.52
CA ALA A 130 -10.04 1.59 -14.17
C ALA A 130 -10.16 2.98 -14.79
N VAL A 131 -9.96 3.99 -13.95
CA VAL A 131 -9.92 5.40 -14.34
C VAL A 131 -8.64 6.03 -13.81
N ARG A 132 -8.17 7.06 -14.51
CA ARG A 132 -6.92 7.76 -14.21
C ARG A 132 -7.21 9.19 -13.83
N SER A 133 -6.59 9.67 -12.76
CA SER A 133 -6.71 11.06 -12.34
C SER A 133 -6.08 11.99 -13.39
N LYS A 134 -6.79 13.06 -13.72
CA LYS A 134 -6.33 14.10 -14.64
C LYS A 134 -5.63 15.24 -13.92
N ILE A 135 -5.75 15.31 -12.59
CA ILE A 135 -5.25 16.42 -11.78
C ILE A 135 -4.46 15.89 -10.57
N ASP A 136 -3.61 16.75 -10.03
CA ASP A 136 -2.97 16.51 -8.74
C ASP A 136 -3.92 16.80 -7.59
N VAL A 137 -3.65 16.22 -6.42
CA VAL A 137 -4.44 16.38 -5.20
C VAL A 137 -5.94 16.14 -5.48
N ASN A 138 -6.22 15.03 -6.16
CA ASN A 138 -7.58 14.67 -6.52
C ASN A 138 -8.23 13.86 -5.41
N THR A 139 -9.23 14.44 -4.76
CA THR A 139 -10.05 13.78 -3.73
C THR A 139 -11.48 13.52 -4.21
N PHE A 140 -11.75 13.81 -5.47
CA PHE A 140 -13.09 13.69 -6.05
C PHE A 140 -13.41 12.25 -6.45
N ASP A 141 -14.59 11.78 -6.05
CA ASP A 141 -15.09 10.47 -6.45
C ASP A 141 -15.32 10.43 -7.97
N PRO A 142 -14.76 9.46 -8.70
CA PRO A 142 -14.91 9.41 -10.17
C PRO A 142 -16.35 9.21 -10.62
N ASP A 143 -17.23 8.64 -9.79
CA ASP A 143 -18.64 8.46 -10.13
C ASP A 143 -19.46 9.73 -9.89
N VAL A 144 -18.99 10.63 -9.02
CA VAL A 144 -19.65 11.89 -8.71
C VAL A 144 -19.09 13.04 -9.55
N ASN A 145 -17.77 13.05 -9.73
CA ASN A 145 -17.06 14.11 -10.45
C ASN A 145 -16.20 13.52 -11.59
N PRO A 146 -16.83 12.93 -12.62
CA PRO A 146 -16.09 12.28 -13.70
C PRO A 146 -15.21 13.20 -14.53
N GLU A 147 -15.44 14.51 -14.46
CA GLU A 147 -14.65 15.52 -15.17
C GLU A 147 -13.17 15.56 -14.76
N PHE A 148 -12.83 15.07 -13.57
CA PHE A 148 -11.44 15.02 -13.08
C PHE A 148 -10.75 13.69 -13.38
N TRP A 149 -11.44 12.79 -14.06
CA TRP A 149 -10.97 11.44 -14.34
C TRP A 149 -11.11 11.10 -15.83
N GLU A 150 -10.30 10.17 -16.29
CA GLU A 150 -10.37 9.63 -17.66
C GLU A 150 -10.25 8.12 -17.65
N ALA A 151 -10.73 7.46 -18.69
CA ALA A 151 -10.57 6.01 -18.81
C ALA A 151 -9.09 5.65 -18.86
N ALA A 152 -8.69 4.63 -18.10
CA ALA A 152 -7.30 4.21 -17.98
C ALA A 152 -6.95 3.04 -18.90
N VAL A 153 -7.86 2.64 -19.78
CA VAL A 153 -7.66 1.49 -20.68
C VAL A 153 -7.56 1.97 -22.12
#